data_59c974d431fd8c64f8470317a3b4c18e
#
_entry.id   59c974d431fd8c64f8470317a3b4c18e
#
_cell.length_a   1.000
_cell.length_b   1.000
_cell.length_c   1.000
_cell.angle_alpha   90.00
_cell.angle_beta   90.00
_cell.angle_gamma   90.00
#
_symmetry.space_group_name_H-M   'P 1'
#
loop_
_entity.id
_entity.type
_entity.pdbx_description
1 polymer ?
#
loop_
_entity_poly.entity_id
_entity_poly.type
_entity_poly.pdbx_seq_one_letter_code
_entity_poly.pdbx_strand_id
1 'polypeptide(L)'
;MSGLRVLITNNTLAGRAGTELYVRDTALELLKRGHSPIAYSTILGEVARELVKANVPVVDDLYNLAVVPDLIHGQQHMELMTALLHFPQVPAIQFVHNSRSWYEKPVHFPRILRYVAVDHVCRDLLLEHAVPETRIRVVLNFVDLARFRSRRKPLAAAPQRALLFSNYASEETHLPAVREACARASIQLDVVGSQTNTATMQPEEILGEYDLVFAKARSALEAMAVGAAVVLCDYEGSGPMVTPSNFARLRPLNFGRRALSEPLDARVILEEIRRYNPTEAFRVSQTVRATAGHESVVDELSSLYEEVIREFQQNGHCEKLEEDRAAAAYLRQLKIDFTANTAAATRLRERFERVPLVGRIGVALARSFMRGK
;
A
#
# COMPACT_ATOMS: atom_id res chain seq x y z
N MET A 1 -24.36 -13.50 13.35
CA MET A 1 -23.62 -12.76 14.42
C MET A 1 -23.86 -11.28 14.20
N SER A 2 -23.94 -10.46 15.26
CA SER A 2 -23.97 -9.00 15.12
C SER A 2 -22.67 -8.53 14.45
N GLY A 3 -22.73 -7.51 13.58
CA GLY A 3 -21.56 -6.99 12.91
C GLY A 3 -20.51 -6.48 13.90
N LEU A 4 -19.24 -6.72 13.62
CA LEU A 4 -18.11 -6.27 14.44
C LEU A 4 -17.88 -4.76 14.29
N ARG A 5 -17.54 -4.07 15.36
CA ARG A 5 -17.03 -2.69 15.36
C ARG A 5 -15.51 -2.76 15.20
N VAL A 6 -15.00 -2.40 14.04
CA VAL A 6 -13.58 -2.49 13.72
C VAL A 6 -12.99 -1.08 13.60
N LEU A 7 -12.07 -0.72 14.50
CA LEU A 7 -11.33 0.53 14.42
C LEU A 7 -10.12 0.34 13.50
N ILE A 8 -10.14 0.96 12.32
CA ILE A 8 -9.04 0.91 11.36
C ILE A 8 -8.21 2.19 11.51
N THR A 9 -6.95 2.05 11.90
CA THR A 9 -6.05 3.21 12.08
C THR A 9 -5.14 3.39 10.87
N ASN A 10 -4.81 4.62 10.51
CA ASN A 10 -3.83 4.95 9.46
C ASN A 10 -3.11 6.26 9.80
N ASN A 11 -1.86 6.42 9.37
CA ASN A 11 -1.09 7.64 9.65
C ASN A 11 -1.68 8.89 8.97
N THR A 12 -2.35 8.73 7.85
CA THR A 12 -3.05 9.81 7.14
C THR A 12 -4.23 9.27 6.35
N LEU A 13 -5.29 10.04 6.25
CA LEU A 13 -6.42 9.82 5.35
C LEU A 13 -6.61 11.05 4.43
N ALA A 14 -5.50 11.79 4.21
CA ALA A 14 -5.52 13.03 3.46
C ALA A 14 -5.48 12.84 1.94
N GLY A 15 -4.62 11.94 1.48
CA GLY A 15 -4.37 11.69 0.05
C GLY A 15 -4.97 10.38 -0.44
N ARG A 16 -4.41 9.87 -1.54
CA ARG A 16 -4.82 8.63 -2.20
C ARG A 16 -3.60 7.73 -2.45
N ALA A 17 -2.74 7.58 -1.45
CA ALA A 17 -1.66 6.61 -1.52
C ALA A 17 -2.15 5.19 -1.19
N GLY A 18 -1.27 4.21 -1.23
CA GLY A 18 -1.62 2.80 -1.14
C GLY A 18 -2.36 2.43 0.14
N THR A 19 -1.92 2.94 1.29
CA THR A 19 -2.50 2.61 2.60
C THR A 19 -3.84 3.30 2.83
N GLU A 20 -3.99 4.56 2.42
CA GLU A 20 -5.28 5.27 2.51
C GLU A 20 -6.36 4.58 1.68
N LEU A 21 -6.00 4.17 0.45
CA LEU A 21 -6.93 3.43 -0.41
C LEU A 21 -7.21 2.03 0.14
N TYR A 22 -6.24 1.39 0.80
CA TYR A 22 -6.44 0.12 1.48
C TYR A 22 -7.46 0.25 2.62
N VAL A 23 -7.33 1.27 3.46
CA VAL A 23 -8.31 1.56 4.53
C VAL A 23 -9.68 1.79 3.95
N ARG A 24 -9.80 2.64 2.92
CA ARG A 24 -11.07 2.92 2.24
C ARG A 24 -11.75 1.65 1.73
N ASP A 25 -11.04 0.86 0.94
CA ASP A 25 -11.60 -0.31 0.30
C ASP A 25 -11.97 -1.38 1.33
N THR A 26 -11.15 -1.58 2.35
CA THR A 26 -11.44 -2.50 3.46
C THR A 26 -12.65 -2.03 4.27
N ALA A 27 -12.74 -0.76 4.63
CA ALA A 27 -13.86 -0.23 5.41
C ALA A 27 -15.19 -0.33 4.64
N LEU A 28 -15.19 0.04 3.35
CA LEU A 28 -16.39 -0.05 2.51
C LEU A 28 -16.87 -1.49 2.35
N GLU A 29 -15.96 -2.44 2.23
CA GLU A 29 -16.33 -3.84 2.08
C GLU A 29 -16.79 -4.46 3.39
N LEU A 30 -16.18 -4.09 4.53
CA LEU A 30 -16.66 -4.47 5.86
C LEU A 30 -18.10 -3.93 6.11
N LEU A 31 -18.36 -2.69 5.72
CA LEU A 31 -19.69 -2.08 5.84
C LEU A 31 -20.74 -2.87 5.03
N LYS A 32 -20.43 -3.27 3.80
CA LYS A 32 -21.32 -4.11 2.98
C LYS A 32 -21.64 -5.46 3.62
N ARG A 33 -20.71 -6.01 4.41
CA ARG A 33 -20.90 -7.27 5.15
C ARG A 33 -21.65 -7.11 6.47
N GLY A 34 -22.10 -5.88 6.77
CA GLY A 34 -22.85 -5.59 8.01
C GLY A 34 -21.96 -5.41 9.23
N HIS A 35 -20.64 -5.23 9.07
CA HIS A 35 -19.77 -4.74 10.13
C HIS A 35 -19.88 -3.23 10.28
N SER A 36 -19.36 -2.70 11.38
CA SER A 36 -19.33 -1.28 11.70
C SER A 36 -17.88 -0.77 11.71
N PRO A 37 -17.25 -0.54 10.54
CA PRO A 37 -15.91 0.02 10.48
C PRO A 37 -15.90 1.48 10.94
N ILE A 38 -14.82 1.88 11.63
CA ILE A 38 -14.52 3.24 12.05
C ILE A 38 -13.09 3.53 11.60
N ALA A 39 -12.86 4.64 10.92
CA ALA A 39 -11.51 5.02 10.51
C ALA A 39 -10.94 6.09 11.45
N TYR A 40 -9.67 5.92 11.84
CA TYR A 40 -8.95 6.88 12.68
C TYR A 40 -7.63 7.31 12.03
N SER A 41 -7.42 8.61 11.98
CA SER A 41 -6.16 9.23 11.61
C SER A 41 -6.12 10.67 12.11
N THR A 42 -4.97 11.13 12.58
CA THR A 42 -4.78 12.54 12.99
C THR A 42 -4.72 13.51 11.81
N ILE A 43 -4.60 13.00 10.56
CA ILE A 43 -4.51 13.82 9.34
C ILE A 43 -5.61 13.40 8.39
N LEU A 44 -6.66 14.24 8.30
CA LEU A 44 -7.84 13.96 7.48
C LEU A 44 -7.83 14.79 6.18
N GLY A 45 -8.39 14.21 5.12
CA GLY A 45 -8.53 14.91 3.84
C GLY A 45 -9.47 14.21 2.87
N GLU A 46 -8.99 13.83 1.70
CA GLU A 46 -9.81 13.35 0.60
C GLU A 46 -10.43 11.98 0.88
N VAL A 47 -9.62 10.99 1.27
CA VAL A 47 -10.11 9.64 1.58
C VAL A 47 -11.03 9.67 2.80
N ALA A 48 -10.73 10.50 3.80
CA ALA A 48 -11.63 10.71 4.94
C ALA A 48 -13.03 11.18 4.49
N ARG A 49 -13.09 12.15 3.57
CA ARG A 49 -14.37 12.63 3.02
C ARG A 49 -15.11 11.57 2.21
N GLU A 50 -14.39 10.71 1.47
CA GLU A 50 -15.01 9.58 0.76
C GLU A 50 -15.66 8.59 1.74
N LEU A 51 -14.95 8.24 2.82
CA LEU A 51 -15.46 7.35 3.86
C LEU A 51 -16.71 7.91 4.54
N VAL A 52 -16.70 9.20 4.93
CA VAL A 52 -17.85 9.86 5.54
C VAL A 52 -19.06 9.87 4.58
N LYS A 53 -18.85 10.17 3.28
CA LYS A 53 -19.92 10.11 2.27
C LYS A 53 -20.51 8.69 2.12
N ALA A 54 -19.73 7.66 2.41
CA ALA A 54 -20.16 6.27 2.37
C ALA A 54 -20.73 5.77 3.74
N ASN A 55 -20.99 6.67 4.69
CA ASN A 55 -21.49 6.38 6.04
C ASN A 55 -20.50 5.55 6.91
N VAL A 56 -19.20 5.67 6.66
CA VAL A 56 -18.16 5.17 7.56
C VAL A 56 -17.75 6.31 8.49
N PRO A 57 -17.89 6.18 9.83
CA PRO A 57 -17.41 7.18 10.78
C PRO A 57 -15.89 7.38 10.64
N VAL A 58 -15.44 8.63 10.64
CA VAL A 58 -14.03 9.00 10.62
C VAL A 58 -13.77 9.97 11.76
N VAL A 59 -12.72 9.71 12.53
CA VAL A 59 -12.32 10.56 13.66
C VAL A 59 -10.83 10.89 13.58
N ASP A 60 -10.46 12.08 14.02
CA ASP A 60 -9.09 12.55 14.21
C ASP A 60 -8.65 12.56 15.69
N ASP A 61 -9.64 12.41 16.58
CA ASP A 61 -9.44 12.26 18.01
C ASP A 61 -10.32 11.11 18.54
N LEU A 62 -9.68 10.14 19.19
CA LEU A 62 -10.37 8.97 19.76
C LEU A 62 -11.31 9.30 20.90
N TYR A 63 -11.16 10.45 21.57
CA TYR A 63 -12.12 10.94 22.57
C TYR A 63 -13.49 11.28 21.97
N ASN A 64 -13.58 11.47 20.67
CA ASN A 64 -14.84 11.68 19.96
C ASN A 64 -15.62 10.39 19.69
N LEU A 65 -15.05 9.22 20.02
CA LEU A 65 -15.74 7.93 19.88
C LEU A 65 -16.56 7.60 21.11
N ALA A 66 -17.88 7.55 20.94
CA ALA A 66 -18.81 7.15 22.00
C ALA A 66 -18.90 5.62 22.21
N VAL A 67 -18.23 4.83 21.36
CA VAL A 67 -18.30 3.36 21.36
C VAL A 67 -16.92 2.75 21.46
N VAL A 68 -16.81 1.65 22.19
CA VAL A 68 -15.59 0.85 22.25
C VAL A 68 -15.57 -0.11 21.06
N PRO A 69 -14.49 -0.18 20.26
CA PRO A 69 -14.39 -1.14 19.19
C PRO A 69 -14.21 -2.57 19.72
N ASP A 70 -14.58 -3.56 18.91
CA ASP A 70 -14.37 -4.97 19.23
C ASP A 70 -12.96 -5.43 18.87
N LEU A 71 -12.33 -4.73 17.90
CA LEU A 71 -10.96 -4.99 17.41
C LEU A 71 -10.34 -3.70 16.87
N ILE A 72 -9.02 -3.56 17.05
CA ILE A 72 -8.20 -2.55 16.38
C ILE A 72 -7.45 -3.19 15.21
N HIS A 73 -7.71 -2.70 14.00
CA HIS A 73 -6.97 -3.01 12.78
C HIS A 73 -5.95 -1.90 12.54
N GLY A 74 -4.74 -2.05 13.07
CA GLY A 74 -3.68 -1.05 12.98
C GLY A 74 -2.86 -1.17 11.71
N GLN A 75 -2.67 -0.05 11.02
CA GLN A 75 -1.77 0.03 9.86
C GLN A 75 -0.35 0.40 10.32
N GLN A 76 -0.11 1.66 10.65
CA GLN A 76 1.18 2.14 11.13
C GLN A 76 1.22 2.16 12.66
N HIS A 77 2.44 2.11 13.20
CA HIS A 77 2.62 1.84 14.63
C HIS A 77 2.18 2.96 15.57
N MET A 78 2.25 4.24 15.17
CA MET A 78 1.91 5.36 16.06
C MET A 78 0.40 5.43 16.33
N GLU A 79 -0.41 5.39 15.28
CA GLU A 79 -1.87 5.41 15.37
C GLU A 79 -2.41 4.13 16.02
N LEU A 80 -1.77 2.99 15.72
CA LEU A 80 -2.09 1.71 16.39
C LEU A 80 -1.83 1.81 17.89
N MET A 81 -0.67 2.32 18.32
CA MET A 81 -0.34 2.45 19.75
C MET A 81 -1.23 3.48 20.44
N THR A 82 -1.57 4.58 19.76
CA THR A 82 -2.53 5.54 20.29
C THR A 82 -3.88 4.87 20.57
N ALA A 83 -4.38 4.07 19.63
CA ALA A 83 -5.65 3.34 19.79
C ALA A 83 -5.55 2.26 20.88
N LEU A 84 -4.46 1.50 20.95
CA LEU A 84 -4.22 0.50 22.00
C LEU A 84 -4.21 1.11 23.40
N LEU A 85 -3.56 2.26 23.59
CA LEU A 85 -3.48 2.93 24.87
C LEU A 85 -4.82 3.59 25.25
N HIS A 86 -5.58 4.09 24.26
CA HIS A 86 -6.90 4.68 24.49
C HIS A 86 -7.97 3.63 24.84
N PHE A 87 -7.89 2.42 24.24
CA PHE A 87 -8.83 1.32 24.48
C PHE A 87 -8.13 0.15 25.18
N PRO A 88 -8.00 0.15 26.51
CA PRO A 88 -7.13 -0.78 27.25
C PRO A 88 -7.60 -2.25 27.22
N GLN A 89 -8.79 -2.56 26.72
CA GLN A 89 -9.33 -3.93 26.73
C GLN A 89 -9.70 -4.42 25.32
N VAL A 90 -9.10 -3.84 24.29
CA VAL A 90 -9.39 -4.18 22.91
C VAL A 90 -8.18 -4.88 22.30
N PRO A 91 -8.34 -6.08 21.70
CA PRO A 91 -7.28 -6.74 20.97
C PRO A 91 -7.00 -6.04 19.65
N ALA A 92 -5.80 -6.30 19.10
CA ALA A 92 -5.39 -5.70 17.85
C ALA A 92 -4.70 -6.69 16.91
N ILE A 93 -4.73 -6.34 15.63
CA ILE A 93 -3.83 -6.84 14.62
C ILE A 93 -3.01 -5.67 14.07
N GLN A 94 -1.77 -5.93 13.66
CA GLN A 94 -0.94 -4.92 13.00
C GLN A 94 -0.64 -5.34 11.57
N PHE A 95 -0.96 -4.46 10.62
CA PHE A 95 -0.58 -4.59 9.22
C PHE A 95 0.79 -3.97 8.96
N VAL A 96 1.53 -4.57 8.02
CA VAL A 96 2.80 -4.06 7.50
C VAL A 96 2.72 -4.03 5.99
N HIS A 97 2.77 -2.82 5.43
CA HIS A 97 2.62 -2.57 3.98
C HIS A 97 3.95 -2.31 3.29
N ASN A 98 5.00 -2.00 4.03
CA ASN A 98 6.28 -1.57 3.49
C ASN A 98 7.42 -1.98 4.41
N SER A 99 8.50 -2.48 3.84
CA SER A 99 9.67 -2.94 4.60
C SER A 99 10.76 -1.86 4.82
N ARG A 100 10.55 -0.62 4.36
CA ARG A 100 11.56 0.45 4.45
C ARG A 100 11.18 1.59 5.38
N SER A 101 9.90 1.87 5.47
CA SER A 101 9.42 3.01 6.24
C SER A 101 9.49 2.72 7.73
N TRP A 102 10.11 3.60 8.49
CA TRP A 102 10.28 3.41 9.92
C TRP A 102 8.95 3.30 10.68
N TYR A 103 7.90 3.95 10.18
CA TYR A 103 6.55 3.92 10.75
C TYR A 103 5.79 2.60 10.45
N GLU A 104 6.35 1.71 9.61
CA GLU A 104 5.82 0.37 9.31
C GLU A 104 6.44 -0.73 10.21
N LYS A 105 7.36 -0.37 11.11
CA LYS A 105 7.99 -1.34 12.00
C LYS A 105 6.95 -2.02 12.90
N PRO A 106 7.08 -3.32 13.16
CA PRO A 106 6.20 -4.01 14.09
C PRO A 106 6.41 -3.52 15.52
N VAL A 107 5.32 -3.43 16.26
CA VAL A 107 5.31 -3.12 17.69
C VAL A 107 5.09 -4.39 18.49
N HIS A 108 5.95 -4.65 19.46
CA HIS A 108 5.74 -5.73 20.43
C HIS A 108 4.86 -5.22 21.57
N PHE A 109 3.58 -5.47 21.47
CA PHE A 109 2.62 -5.11 22.51
C PHE A 109 1.69 -6.30 22.81
N PRO A 110 1.37 -6.60 24.09
CA PRO A 110 0.68 -7.84 24.48
C PRO A 110 -0.62 -8.09 23.73
N ARG A 111 -1.41 -7.04 23.47
CA ARG A 111 -2.70 -7.14 22.79
C ARG A 111 -2.65 -7.14 21.26
N ILE A 112 -1.47 -7.05 20.65
CA ILE A 112 -1.30 -7.32 19.22
C ILE A 112 -1.16 -8.83 19.06
N LEU A 113 -2.24 -9.52 18.72
CA LEU A 113 -2.26 -10.99 18.65
C LEU A 113 -1.82 -11.51 17.29
N ARG A 114 -1.99 -10.75 16.22
CA ARG A 114 -1.53 -11.12 14.87
C ARG A 114 -0.86 -9.95 14.18
N TYR A 115 0.10 -10.29 13.34
CA TYR A 115 0.78 -9.38 12.43
C TYR A 115 0.47 -9.82 11.01
N VAL A 116 0.00 -8.89 10.18
CA VAL A 116 -0.40 -9.17 8.81
C VAL A 116 0.59 -8.53 7.86
N ALA A 117 1.31 -9.37 7.14
CA ALA A 117 2.20 -8.94 6.06
C ALA A 117 1.43 -8.91 4.74
N VAL A 118 1.50 -7.81 4.00
CA VAL A 118 0.83 -7.74 2.68
C VAL A 118 1.59 -8.48 1.58
N ASP A 119 2.84 -8.90 1.85
CA ASP A 119 3.65 -9.71 0.95
C ASP A 119 4.77 -10.44 1.72
N HIS A 120 5.52 -11.28 1.01
CA HIS A 120 6.63 -12.01 1.60
C HIS A 120 7.80 -11.10 2.02
N VAL A 121 7.94 -9.90 1.45
CA VAL A 121 8.96 -8.92 1.88
C VAL A 121 8.62 -8.38 3.26
N CYS A 122 7.35 -8.05 3.48
CA CYS A 122 6.86 -7.62 4.79
C CYS A 122 6.88 -8.77 5.81
N ARG A 123 6.62 -10.03 5.39
CA ARG A 123 6.78 -11.21 6.25
C ARG A 123 8.21 -11.36 6.74
N ASP A 124 9.19 -11.24 5.83
CA ASP A 124 10.60 -11.34 6.19
C ASP A 124 10.98 -10.24 7.18
N LEU A 125 10.51 -8.99 6.98
CA LEU A 125 10.69 -7.90 7.95
C LEU A 125 10.15 -8.26 9.34
N LEU A 126 8.96 -8.85 9.42
CA LEU A 126 8.37 -9.25 10.70
C LEU A 126 9.24 -10.29 11.40
N LEU A 127 9.77 -11.28 10.67
CA LEU A 127 10.69 -12.29 11.20
C LEU A 127 12.01 -11.66 11.67
N GLU A 128 12.58 -10.74 10.89
CA GLU A 128 13.80 -9.99 11.25
C GLU A 128 13.63 -9.17 12.54
N HIS A 129 12.40 -8.74 12.83
CA HIS A 129 12.05 -8.04 14.07
C HIS A 129 11.56 -8.99 15.17
N ALA A 130 11.89 -10.27 15.08
CA ALA A 130 11.58 -11.29 16.09
C ALA A 130 10.08 -11.48 16.39
N VAL A 131 9.20 -11.19 15.43
CA VAL A 131 7.79 -11.57 15.52
C VAL A 131 7.69 -13.08 15.33
N PRO A 132 7.06 -13.83 16.26
CA PRO A 132 6.90 -15.27 16.11
C PRO A 132 6.13 -15.63 14.83
N GLU A 133 6.63 -16.58 14.05
CA GLU A 133 6.01 -16.98 12.78
C GLU A 133 4.55 -17.41 12.95
N THR A 134 4.21 -18.03 14.09
CA THR A 134 2.84 -18.44 14.43
C THR A 134 1.86 -17.26 14.56
N ARG A 135 2.36 -16.06 14.81
CA ARG A 135 1.57 -14.83 14.88
C ARG A 135 1.50 -14.09 13.54
N ILE A 136 2.24 -14.52 12.51
CA ILE A 136 2.28 -13.86 11.21
C ILE A 136 1.23 -14.49 10.28
N ARG A 137 0.48 -13.61 9.59
CA ARG A 137 -0.38 -13.98 8.46
C ARG A 137 0.08 -13.21 7.23
N VAL A 138 0.02 -13.84 6.07
CA VAL A 138 0.29 -13.16 4.79
C VAL A 138 -1.04 -12.98 4.07
N VAL A 139 -1.49 -11.74 3.96
CA VAL A 139 -2.71 -11.36 3.26
C VAL A 139 -2.32 -10.45 2.11
N LEU A 140 -2.28 -10.99 0.90
CA LEU A 140 -1.77 -10.27 -0.27
C LEU A 140 -2.72 -9.13 -0.69
N ASN A 141 -2.17 -8.06 -1.27
CA ASN A 141 -2.95 -6.96 -1.80
C ASN A 141 -4.02 -7.44 -2.78
N PHE A 142 -5.11 -6.71 -2.83
CA PHE A 142 -6.30 -7.01 -3.61
C PHE A 142 -6.68 -5.86 -4.55
N VAL A 143 -7.64 -6.13 -5.41
CA VAL A 143 -8.24 -5.15 -6.32
C VAL A 143 -9.77 -5.21 -6.23
N ASP A 144 -10.41 -4.03 -6.27
CA ASP A 144 -11.86 -3.91 -6.38
C ASP A 144 -12.29 -4.25 -7.83
N LEU A 145 -12.75 -5.48 -8.03
CA LEU A 145 -13.14 -5.99 -9.35
C LEU A 145 -14.45 -5.42 -9.87
N ALA A 146 -15.29 -4.84 -9.01
CA ALA A 146 -16.51 -4.15 -9.44
C ALA A 146 -16.16 -2.78 -10.03
N ARG A 147 -15.13 -2.14 -9.49
CA ARG A 147 -14.56 -0.87 -9.96
C ARG A 147 -13.64 -1.10 -11.16
N PHE A 148 -12.63 -1.94 -11.05
CA PHE A 148 -11.68 -2.28 -12.12
C PHE A 148 -12.23 -3.40 -13.01
N ARG A 149 -13.19 -3.04 -13.87
CA ARG A 149 -13.84 -3.99 -14.79
C ARG A 149 -12.91 -4.38 -15.92
N SER A 150 -13.12 -5.59 -16.45
CA SER A 150 -12.40 -6.02 -17.64
C SER A 150 -12.66 -5.06 -18.81
N ARG A 151 -11.61 -4.78 -19.57
CA ARG A 151 -11.69 -3.97 -20.78
C ARG A 151 -12.71 -4.57 -21.77
N ARG A 152 -13.36 -3.70 -22.52
CA ARG A 152 -14.38 -4.12 -23.50
C ARG A 152 -13.77 -4.58 -24.83
N LYS A 153 -12.64 -3.96 -25.22
CA LYS A 153 -11.95 -4.24 -26.48
C LYS A 153 -10.75 -5.16 -26.20
N PRO A 154 -10.52 -6.19 -27.02
CA PRO A 154 -9.29 -6.97 -26.93
C PRO A 154 -8.05 -6.08 -27.06
N LEU A 155 -6.93 -6.55 -26.54
CA LEU A 155 -5.63 -5.93 -26.77
C LEU A 155 -5.26 -6.01 -28.26
N ALA A 156 -4.60 -4.97 -28.77
CA ALA A 156 -4.04 -4.97 -30.11
C ALA A 156 -2.97 -6.07 -30.27
N ALA A 157 -2.73 -6.56 -31.49
CA ALA A 157 -1.70 -7.56 -31.76
C ALA A 157 -0.29 -7.05 -31.42
N ALA A 158 -0.05 -5.76 -31.57
CA ALA A 158 1.14 -5.05 -31.09
C ALA A 158 0.71 -3.85 -30.27
N PRO A 159 1.43 -3.49 -29.18
CA PRO A 159 1.03 -2.39 -28.33
C PRO A 159 1.19 -1.04 -29.03
N GLN A 160 0.15 -0.23 -29.02
CA GLN A 160 0.13 1.09 -29.63
C GLN A 160 0.16 2.20 -28.59
N ARG A 161 -0.52 2.00 -27.45
CA ARG A 161 -0.61 2.98 -26.36
C ARG A 161 -0.12 2.36 -25.06
N ALA A 162 0.81 3.04 -24.42
CA ALA A 162 1.33 2.67 -23.11
C ALA A 162 1.02 3.74 -22.05
N LEU A 163 0.87 3.32 -20.81
CA LEU A 163 0.74 4.18 -19.65
C LEU A 163 1.87 3.93 -18.66
N LEU A 164 2.55 4.98 -18.23
CA LEU A 164 3.36 4.95 -17.01
C LEU A 164 2.46 5.37 -15.83
N PHE A 165 2.10 4.39 -14.99
CA PHE A 165 1.15 4.56 -13.89
C PHE A 165 1.89 4.53 -12.54
N SER A 166 2.46 5.66 -12.14
CA SER A 166 3.27 5.78 -10.92
C SER A 166 3.24 7.20 -10.37
N ASN A 167 2.98 7.33 -9.08
CA ASN A 167 3.07 8.61 -8.35
C ASN A 167 4.50 9.14 -8.24
N TYR A 168 5.50 8.33 -8.56
CA TYR A 168 6.94 8.67 -8.49
C TYR A 168 7.55 8.95 -9.87
N ALA A 169 6.74 8.92 -10.94
CA ALA A 169 7.22 9.20 -12.29
C ALA A 169 7.61 10.67 -12.43
N SER A 170 8.86 10.95 -12.77
CA SER A 170 9.38 12.29 -13.03
C SER A 170 10.58 12.22 -13.98
N GLU A 171 11.07 13.38 -14.44
CA GLU A 171 12.26 13.47 -15.29
C GLU A 171 13.53 13.03 -14.54
N GLU A 172 13.54 13.05 -13.20
CA GLU A 172 14.65 12.63 -12.36
C GLU A 172 14.60 11.15 -11.98
N THR A 173 13.50 10.45 -12.32
CA THR A 173 13.30 9.06 -11.93
C THR A 173 13.26 8.12 -13.15
N HIS A 174 12.22 7.34 -13.30
CA HIS A 174 12.13 6.29 -14.32
C HIS A 174 11.44 6.73 -15.63
N LEU A 175 10.84 7.92 -15.67
CA LEU A 175 10.14 8.41 -16.85
C LEU A 175 11.04 8.48 -18.10
N PRO A 176 12.29 9.00 -18.04
CA PRO A 176 13.14 9.07 -19.24
C PRO A 176 13.44 7.70 -19.86
N ALA A 177 13.74 6.69 -19.03
CA ALA A 177 14.04 5.34 -19.52
C ALA A 177 12.81 4.68 -20.16
N VAL A 178 11.64 4.84 -19.57
CA VAL A 178 10.37 4.32 -20.12
C VAL A 178 10.01 5.04 -21.42
N ARG A 179 10.15 6.36 -21.45
CA ARG A 179 9.88 7.17 -22.65
C ARG A 179 10.78 6.75 -23.82
N GLU A 180 12.07 6.59 -23.59
CA GLU A 180 13.02 6.15 -24.60
C GLU A 180 12.69 4.74 -25.12
N ALA A 181 12.34 3.80 -24.23
CA ALA A 181 11.96 2.44 -24.61
C ALA A 181 10.70 2.44 -25.48
N CYS A 182 9.67 3.20 -25.10
CA CYS A 182 8.44 3.36 -25.87
C CYS A 182 8.68 4.01 -27.23
N ALA A 183 9.49 5.06 -27.30
CA ALA A 183 9.86 5.71 -28.56
C ALA A 183 10.55 4.76 -29.53
N ARG A 184 11.50 3.94 -29.03
CA ARG A 184 12.19 2.90 -29.83
C ARG A 184 11.25 1.79 -30.31
N ALA A 185 10.17 1.52 -29.55
CA ALA A 185 9.13 0.56 -29.93
C ALA A 185 8.00 1.16 -30.75
N SER A 186 8.04 2.47 -31.07
CA SER A 186 6.97 3.22 -31.74
C SER A 186 5.63 3.17 -31.00
N ILE A 187 5.65 3.22 -29.67
CA ILE A 187 4.49 3.20 -28.78
C ILE A 187 4.27 4.61 -28.22
N GLN A 188 3.03 5.12 -28.29
CA GLN A 188 2.64 6.35 -27.63
C GLN A 188 2.60 6.14 -26.12
N LEU A 189 3.32 6.98 -25.36
CA LEU A 189 3.36 6.94 -23.90
C LEU A 189 2.58 8.09 -23.28
N ASP A 190 1.63 7.76 -22.42
CA ASP A 190 0.98 8.70 -21.49
C ASP A 190 1.51 8.45 -20.07
N VAL A 191 1.40 9.46 -19.19
CA VAL A 191 1.88 9.38 -17.81
C VAL A 191 0.78 9.81 -16.86
N VAL A 192 0.54 9.01 -15.82
CA VAL A 192 -0.41 9.33 -14.75
C VAL A 192 0.25 9.12 -13.39
N GLY A 193 0.34 10.21 -12.62
CA GLY A 193 0.93 10.21 -11.30
C GLY A 193 1.04 11.59 -10.67
N SER A 194 1.28 11.63 -9.36
CA SER A 194 1.30 12.87 -8.57
C SER A 194 2.48 13.78 -8.95
N GLN A 195 3.64 13.22 -9.23
CA GLN A 195 4.86 14.00 -9.55
C GLN A 195 4.78 14.70 -10.91
N THR A 196 3.93 14.21 -11.81
CA THR A 196 3.66 14.83 -13.11
C THR A 196 2.43 15.72 -13.11
N ASN A 197 1.75 15.90 -11.97
CA ASN A 197 0.48 16.61 -11.84
C ASN A 197 -0.63 16.06 -12.75
N THR A 198 -0.57 14.78 -13.11
CA THR A 198 -1.54 14.07 -13.96
C THR A 198 -2.30 13.01 -13.20
N ALA A 199 -2.24 13.01 -11.85
CA ALA A 199 -2.96 12.05 -11.04
C ALA A 199 -4.46 12.08 -11.34
N THR A 200 -5.07 10.90 -11.46
CA THR A 200 -6.52 10.75 -11.66
C THR A 200 -7.18 10.14 -10.44
N MET A 201 -8.42 10.58 -10.20
CA MET A 201 -9.31 10.04 -9.18
C MET A 201 -9.95 8.72 -9.61
N GLN A 202 -10.01 8.45 -10.90
CA GLN A 202 -10.73 7.36 -11.53
C GLN A 202 -9.82 6.61 -12.51
N PRO A 203 -8.73 5.96 -12.01
CA PRO A 203 -7.84 5.20 -12.89
C PRO A 203 -8.55 4.04 -13.60
N GLU A 204 -9.63 3.52 -13.02
CA GLU A 204 -10.47 2.48 -13.62
C GLU A 204 -11.13 2.89 -14.94
N GLU A 205 -11.35 4.18 -15.16
CA GLU A 205 -11.96 4.69 -16.39
C GLU A 205 -10.96 4.75 -17.55
N ILE A 206 -9.68 4.93 -17.25
CA ILE A 206 -8.65 5.12 -18.27
C ILE A 206 -7.81 3.89 -18.55
N LEU A 207 -7.57 3.01 -17.57
CA LEU A 207 -6.68 1.86 -17.72
C LEU A 207 -7.05 0.94 -18.90
N GLY A 208 -8.35 0.84 -19.22
CA GLY A 208 -8.85 0.06 -20.35
C GLY A 208 -8.46 0.57 -21.74
N GLU A 209 -7.95 1.81 -21.85
CA GLU A 209 -7.55 2.44 -23.10
C GLU A 209 -6.09 2.10 -23.50
N TYR A 210 -5.30 1.50 -22.58
CA TYR A 210 -3.90 1.20 -22.81
C TYR A 210 -3.66 -0.28 -23.08
N ASP A 211 -2.75 -0.58 -24.00
CA ASP A 211 -2.33 -1.94 -24.31
C ASP A 211 -1.28 -2.41 -23.32
N LEU A 212 -0.41 -1.50 -22.90
CA LEU A 212 0.74 -1.75 -22.05
C LEU A 212 0.76 -0.75 -20.87
N VAL A 213 1.02 -1.25 -19.65
CA VAL A 213 1.14 -0.40 -18.46
C VAL A 213 2.46 -0.70 -17.77
N PHE A 214 3.21 0.36 -17.45
CA PHE A 214 4.38 0.32 -16.58
C PHE A 214 3.94 0.69 -15.18
N ALA A 215 4.04 -0.25 -14.25
CA ALA A 215 3.55 -0.05 -12.89
C ALA A 215 4.20 -1.03 -11.91
N LYS A 216 4.01 -0.82 -10.60
CA LYS A 216 4.33 -1.80 -9.55
C LYS A 216 3.21 -1.98 -8.56
N ALA A 217 3.26 -3.04 -7.78
CA ALA A 217 2.39 -3.32 -6.63
C ALA A 217 0.89 -3.17 -6.98
N ARG A 218 0.15 -2.36 -6.23
CA ARG A 218 -1.30 -2.18 -6.40
C ARG A 218 -1.64 -1.68 -7.81
N SER A 219 -0.93 -0.70 -8.34
CA SER A 219 -1.18 -0.16 -9.68
C SER A 219 -0.99 -1.23 -10.77
N ALA A 220 0.01 -2.12 -10.60
CA ALA A 220 0.20 -3.26 -11.51
C ALA A 220 -0.98 -4.25 -11.42
N LEU A 221 -1.46 -4.54 -10.20
CA LEU A 221 -2.60 -5.43 -9.98
C LEU A 221 -3.88 -4.87 -10.61
N GLU A 222 -4.14 -3.57 -10.44
CA GLU A 222 -5.28 -2.85 -11.04
C GLU A 222 -5.23 -2.88 -12.57
N ALA A 223 -4.07 -2.63 -13.17
CA ALA A 223 -3.87 -2.69 -14.63
C ALA A 223 -4.09 -4.11 -15.18
N MET A 224 -3.55 -5.14 -14.50
CA MET A 224 -3.79 -6.53 -14.88
C MET A 224 -5.26 -6.94 -14.73
N ALA A 225 -5.95 -6.46 -13.69
CA ALA A 225 -7.38 -6.77 -13.49
C ALA A 225 -8.24 -6.22 -14.63
N VAL A 226 -7.91 -5.04 -15.16
CA VAL A 226 -8.56 -4.46 -16.34
C VAL A 226 -8.21 -5.23 -17.62
N GLY A 227 -7.06 -5.90 -17.67
CA GLY A 227 -6.64 -6.71 -18.82
C GLY A 227 -5.57 -6.05 -19.68
N ALA A 228 -4.84 -5.06 -19.17
CA ALA A 228 -3.64 -4.52 -19.81
C ALA A 228 -2.45 -5.48 -19.62
N ALA A 229 -1.53 -5.51 -20.58
CA ALA A 229 -0.21 -6.12 -20.38
C ALA A 229 0.59 -5.23 -19.42
N VAL A 230 1.36 -5.82 -18.50
CA VAL A 230 2.09 -5.05 -17.48
C VAL A 230 3.58 -5.40 -17.48
N VAL A 231 4.42 -4.39 -17.63
CA VAL A 231 5.85 -4.45 -17.32
C VAL A 231 6.05 -3.82 -15.94
N LEU A 232 6.68 -4.55 -15.03
CA LEU A 232 6.96 -4.04 -13.71
C LEU A 232 8.05 -2.97 -13.79
N CYS A 233 7.75 -1.76 -13.29
CA CYS A 233 8.68 -0.65 -13.35
C CYS A 233 8.36 0.41 -12.28
N ASP A 234 9.41 0.95 -11.67
CA ASP A 234 9.34 2.13 -10.81
C ASP A 234 10.73 2.77 -10.70
N TYR A 235 10.86 3.85 -9.91
CA TYR A 235 12.13 4.54 -9.68
C TYR A 235 13.22 3.66 -9.04
N GLU A 236 12.86 2.54 -8.44
CA GLU A 236 13.78 1.60 -7.79
C GLU A 236 14.37 0.57 -8.76
N GLY A 237 13.83 0.43 -9.97
CA GLY A 237 14.28 -0.54 -10.96
C GLY A 237 13.19 -0.91 -11.95
N SER A 238 13.53 -1.83 -12.84
CA SER A 238 12.60 -2.50 -13.73
C SER A 238 12.50 -3.99 -13.43
N GLY A 239 11.42 -4.61 -13.88
CA GLY A 239 11.18 -6.03 -13.74
C GLY A 239 10.54 -6.60 -15.00
N PRO A 240 10.17 -7.89 -15.00
CA PRO A 240 9.68 -8.56 -16.19
C PRO A 240 8.28 -8.10 -16.60
N MET A 241 7.97 -8.28 -17.88
CA MET A 241 6.58 -8.41 -18.34
C MET A 241 5.90 -9.52 -17.53
N VAL A 242 4.73 -9.21 -16.94
CA VAL A 242 3.96 -10.21 -16.20
C VAL A 242 3.28 -11.15 -17.17
N THR A 243 3.57 -12.44 -17.03
CA THR A 243 3.07 -13.51 -17.88
C THR A 243 2.49 -14.65 -17.02
N PRO A 244 1.69 -15.57 -17.57
CA PRO A 244 1.23 -16.73 -16.82
C PRO A 244 2.36 -17.56 -16.21
N SER A 245 3.52 -17.63 -16.89
CA SER A 245 4.67 -18.44 -16.46
C SER A 245 5.39 -17.86 -15.21
N ASN A 246 5.38 -16.54 -15.04
CA ASN A 246 6.06 -15.90 -13.91
C ASN A 246 5.10 -15.38 -12.83
N PHE A 247 3.79 -15.41 -13.06
CA PHE A 247 2.77 -14.89 -12.15
C PHE A 247 2.87 -15.48 -10.74
N ALA A 248 2.97 -16.81 -10.63
CA ALA A 248 3.03 -17.51 -9.35
C ALA A 248 4.27 -17.09 -8.51
N ARG A 249 5.38 -16.76 -9.16
CA ARG A 249 6.60 -16.25 -8.51
C ARG A 249 6.47 -14.79 -8.08
N LEU A 250 5.79 -13.97 -8.88
CA LEU A 250 5.68 -12.52 -8.65
C LEU A 250 4.54 -12.17 -7.67
N ARG A 251 3.47 -12.96 -7.65
CA ARG A 251 2.30 -12.70 -6.80
C ARG A 251 2.61 -12.61 -5.30
N PRO A 252 3.41 -13.53 -4.69
CA PRO A 252 3.80 -13.43 -3.28
C PRO A 252 4.63 -12.19 -2.95
N LEU A 253 5.23 -11.55 -3.95
CA LEU A 253 5.94 -10.28 -3.83
C LEU A 253 5.04 -9.07 -4.11
N ASN A 254 3.73 -9.29 -4.29
CA ASN A 254 2.75 -8.28 -4.70
C ASN A 254 3.18 -7.45 -5.91
N PHE A 255 3.95 -8.03 -6.85
CA PHE A 255 4.52 -7.30 -7.99
C PHE A 255 5.28 -6.04 -7.57
N GLY A 256 5.82 -6.04 -6.36
CA GLY A 256 6.48 -4.92 -5.70
C GLY A 256 7.99 -4.92 -5.91
N ARG A 257 8.68 -4.23 -5.01
CA ARG A 257 10.10 -3.92 -5.10
C ARG A 257 11.03 -5.12 -5.41
N ARG A 258 10.85 -6.28 -4.73
CA ARG A 258 11.69 -7.47 -5.00
C ARG A 258 11.48 -8.07 -6.39
N ALA A 259 10.42 -7.67 -7.09
CA ALA A 259 10.20 -8.05 -8.48
C ALA A 259 10.90 -7.11 -9.48
N LEU A 260 11.45 -5.98 -9.01
CA LEU A 260 12.22 -5.02 -9.80
C LEU A 260 13.70 -5.38 -9.70
N SER A 261 14.11 -6.48 -10.33
CA SER A 261 15.46 -7.04 -10.23
C SER A 261 16.45 -6.47 -11.25
N GLU A 262 15.97 -5.69 -12.21
CA GLU A 262 16.75 -5.17 -13.32
C GLU A 262 16.95 -3.66 -13.19
N PRO A 263 18.03 -3.13 -13.80
CA PRO A 263 18.29 -1.70 -13.80
C PRO A 263 17.24 -0.91 -14.61
N LEU A 264 17.10 0.37 -14.30
CA LEU A 264 16.33 1.33 -15.10
C LEU A 264 17.11 1.71 -16.36
N ASP A 265 17.07 0.86 -17.37
CA ASP A 265 17.70 1.07 -18.66
C ASP A 265 16.68 0.88 -19.78
N ALA A 266 16.63 1.80 -20.73
CA ALA A 266 15.68 1.76 -21.82
C ALA A 266 15.80 0.50 -22.69
N ARG A 267 16.99 -0.11 -22.79
CA ARG A 267 17.21 -1.36 -23.54
C ARG A 267 16.58 -2.53 -22.80
N VAL A 268 16.76 -2.59 -21.47
CA VAL A 268 16.15 -3.64 -20.63
C VAL A 268 14.63 -3.56 -20.72
N ILE A 269 14.06 -2.36 -20.58
CA ILE A 269 12.62 -2.13 -20.71
C ILE A 269 12.13 -2.50 -22.11
N LEU A 270 12.88 -2.17 -23.16
CA LEU A 270 12.53 -2.51 -24.53
C LEU A 270 12.49 -4.04 -24.76
N GLU A 271 13.41 -4.80 -24.17
CA GLU A 271 13.36 -6.27 -24.24
C GLU A 271 12.10 -6.82 -23.58
N GLU A 272 11.66 -6.25 -22.47
CA GLU A 272 10.39 -6.65 -21.84
C GLU A 272 9.17 -6.24 -22.69
N ILE A 273 9.18 -5.07 -23.34
CA ILE A 273 8.13 -4.67 -24.31
C ILE A 273 8.01 -5.68 -25.45
N ARG A 274 9.13 -6.21 -25.97
CA ARG A 274 9.15 -7.22 -27.05
C ARG A 274 8.47 -8.54 -26.67
N ARG A 275 8.31 -8.83 -25.39
CA ARG A 275 7.58 -9.98 -24.88
C ARG A 275 6.07 -9.78 -24.85
N TYR A 276 5.58 -8.64 -25.30
CA TYR A 276 4.16 -8.36 -25.33
C TYR A 276 3.37 -9.46 -26.05
N ASN A 277 2.37 -10.01 -25.36
CA ASN A 277 1.50 -11.03 -25.89
C ASN A 277 0.07 -10.82 -25.37
N PRO A 278 -0.88 -10.43 -26.21
CA PRO A 278 -2.25 -10.13 -25.79
C PRO A 278 -2.99 -11.34 -25.18
N THR A 279 -2.70 -12.55 -25.67
CA THR A 279 -3.30 -13.78 -25.12
C THR A 279 -2.77 -14.08 -23.72
N GLU A 280 -1.49 -13.89 -23.47
CA GLU A 280 -0.91 -14.07 -22.12
C GLU A 280 -1.41 -13.01 -21.16
N ALA A 281 -1.50 -11.73 -21.58
CA ALA A 281 -2.05 -10.66 -20.76
C ALA A 281 -3.53 -10.96 -20.38
N PHE A 282 -4.32 -11.48 -21.29
CA PHE A 282 -5.69 -11.92 -21.00
C PHE A 282 -5.72 -13.04 -19.93
N ARG A 283 -4.84 -14.06 -20.06
CA ARG A 283 -4.75 -15.14 -19.06
C ARG A 283 -4.32 -14.61 -17.68
N VAL A 284 -3.36 -13.67 -17.64
CA VAL A 284 -2.97 -12.99 -16.39
C VAL A 284 -4.16 -12.27 -15.78
N SER A 285 -4.92 -11.52 -16.58
CA SER A 285 -6.14 -10.85 -16.12
C SER A 285 -7.15 -11.83 -15.53
N GLN A 286 -7.40 -12.95 -16.19
CA GLN A 286 -8.30 -13.99 -15.66
C GLN A 286 -7.81 -14.52 -14.31
N THR A 287 -6.50 -14.76 -14.16
CA THR A 287 -5.90 -15.22 -12.90
C THR A 287 -6.05 -14.17 -11.79
N VAL A 288 -5.75 -12.90 -12.07
CA VAL A 288 -5.95 -11.80 -11.11
C VAL A 288 -7.40 -11.72 -10.67
N ARG A 289 -8.34 -11.75 -11.60
CA ARG A 289 -9.76 -11.65 -11.30
C ARG A 289 -10.29 -12.85 -10.51
N ALA A 290 -9.71 -14.02 -10.69
CA ALA A 290 -10.08 -15.22 -9.94
C ALA A 290 -9.48 -15.27 -8.52
N THR A 291 -8.31 -14.60 -8.28
CA THR A 291 -7.51 -14.85 -7.08
C THR A 291 -7.17 -13.59 -6.25
N ALA A 292 -7.48 -12.40 -6.76
CA ALA A 292 -7.07 -11.15 -6.13
C ALA A 292 -8.24 -10.15 -5.92
N GLY A 293 -9.48 -10.63 -5.94
CA GLY A 293 -10.66 -9.83 -5.62
C GLY A 293 -10.68 -9.42 -4.15
N HIS A 294 -11.09 -8.19 -3.85
CA HIS A 294 -11.14 -7.69 -2.48
C HIS A 294 -12.17 -8.43 -1.61
N GLU A 295 -13.22 -8.97 -2.20
CA GLU A 295 -14.27 -9.71 -1.47
C GLU A 295 -13.69 -10.90 -0.69
N SER A 296 -12.90 -11.76 -1.36
CA SER A 296 -12.28 -12.92 -0.71
C SER A 296 -11.27 -12.56 0.37
N VAL A 297 -10.53 -11.46 0.17
CA VAL A 297 -9.57 -10.97 1.16
C VAL A 297 -10.28 -10.43 2.40
N VAL A 298 -11.39 -9.71 2.26
CA VAL A 298 -12.15 -9.22 3.42
C VAL A 298 -12.87 -10.34 4.15
N ASP A 299 -13.26 -11.43 3.46
CA ASP A 299 -13.74 -12.66 4.12
C ASP A 299 -12.64 -13.30 4.99
N GLU A 300 -11.41 -13.40 4.46
CA GLU A 300 -10.25 -13.86 5.23
C GLU A 300 -9.97 -12.95 6.44
N LEU A 301 -10.01 -11.63 6.26
CA LEU A 301 -9.83 -10.66 7.34
C LEU A 301 -10.94 -10.76 8.40
N SER A 302 -12.19 -10.92 8.00
CA SER A 302 -13.31 -11.08 8.94
C SER A 302 -13.14 -12.34 9.79
N SER A 303 -12.71 -13.43 9.18
CA SER A 303 -12.38 -14.68 9.89
C SER A 303 -11.21 -14.50 10.87
N LEU A 304 -10.19 -13.74 10.46
CA LEU A 304 -9.04 -13.42 11.31
C LEU A 304 -9.44 -12.54 12.50
N TYR A 305 -10.34 -11.56 12.29
CA TYR A 305 -10.85 -10.73 13.38
C TYR A 305 -11.59 -11.57 14.42
N GLU A 306 -12.45 -12.48 13.99
CA GLU A 306 -13.17 -13.38 14.90
C GLU A 306 -12.22 -14.32 15.65
N GLU A 307 -11.18 -14.84 14.98
CA GLU A 307 -10.11 -15.64 15.62
C GLU A 307 -9.44 -14.84 16.73
N VAL A 308 -9.00 -13.63 16.45
CA VAL A 308 -8.29 -12.74 17.38
C VAL A 308 -9.15 -12.36 18.57
N ILE A 309 -10.41 -11.98 18.33
CA ILE A 309 -11.34 -11.63 19.41
C ILE A 309 -11.60 -12.83 20.32
N ARG A 310 -11.82 -14.02 19.74
CA ARG A 310 -12.07 -15.25 20.50
C ARG A 310 -10.84 -15.65 21.31
N GLU A 311 -9.65 -15.60 20.74
CA GLU A 311 -8.40 -15.88 21.44
C GLU A 311 -8.19 -14.94 22.62
N PHE A 312 -8.45 -13.64 22.44
CA PHE A 312 -8.33 -12.64 23.51
C PHE A 312 -9.31 -12.89 24.63
N GLN A 313 -10.56 -13.26 24.32
CA GLN A 313 -11.58 -13.59 25.32
C GLN A 313 -11.25 -14.86 26.12
N GLN A 314 -10.61 -15.86 25.49
CA GLN A 314 -10.26 -17.12 26.13
C GLN A 314 -9.01 -17.03 27.01
N ASN A 315 -8.01 -16.28 26.59
CA ASN A 315 -6.71 -16.19 27.27
C ASN A 315 -6.71 -15.18 28.44
N GLY A 316 -7.79 -14.44 28.63
CA GLY A 316 -7.89 -13.39 29.64
C GLY A 316 -7.13 -12.11 29.25
N HIS A 317 -7.21 -11.12 30.13
CA HIS A 317 -6.55 -9.83 29.93
C HIS A 317 -5.07 -9.93 30.28
N CYS A 318 -4.23 -9.24 29.52
CA CYS A 318 -2.81 -9.06 29.87
C CYS A 318 -2.70 -8.30 31.19
N GLU A 319 -1.66 -8.61 31.98
CA GLU A 319 -1.37 -7.85 33.17
C GLU A 319 -1.04 -6.40 32.81
N LYS A 320 -1.63 -5.44 33.54
CA LYS A 320 -1.38 -4.02 33.30
C LYS A 320 0.10 -3.65 33.35
N LEU A 321 0.88 -4.28 34.24
CA LEU A 321 2.32 -4.06 34.36
C LEU A 321 3.08 -4.47 33.09
N GLU A 322 2.64 -5.52 32.41
CA GLU A 322 3.26 -5.96 31.14
C GLU A 322 2.96 -4.95 30.04
N GLU A 323 1.73 -4.45 29.95
CA GLU A 323 1.38 -3.38 28.99
C GLU A 323 2.14 -2.08 29.25
N ASP A 324 2.26 -1.67 30.51
CA ASP A 324 3.00 -0.45 30.89
C ASP A 324 4.50 -0.56 30.52
N ARG A 325 5.10 -1.75 30.69
CA ARG A 325 6.49 -2.02 30.26
C ARG A 325 6.62 -2.01 28.75
N ALA A 326 5.68 -2.59 28.02
CA ALA A 326 5.67 -2.59 26.55
C ALA A 326 5.49 -1.17 26.01
N ALA A 327 4.61 -0.36 26.60
CA ALA A 327 4.44 1.06 26.25
C ALA A 327 5.72 1.87 26.49
N ALA A 328 6.40 1.66 27.62
CA ALA A 328 7.68 2.32 27.92
C ALA A 328 8.77 1.91 26.91
N ALA A 329 8.85 0.63 26.55
CA ALA A 329 9.78 0.15 25.52
C ALA A 329 9.48 0.76 24.16
N TYR A 330 8.21 0.85 23.77
CA TYR A 330 7.77 1.51 22.55
C TYR A 330 8.18 2.99 22.51
N LEU A 331 7.91 3.76 23.57
CA LEU A 331 8.29 5.19 23.64
C LEU A 331 9.80 5.38 23.54
N ARG A 332 10.58 4.50 24.18
CA ARG A 332 12.05 4.51 24.05
C ARG A 332 12.49 4.29 22.62
N GLN A 333 11.91 3.30 21.94
CA GLN A 333 12.25 2.98 20.55
C GLN A 333 11.79 4.09 19.60
N LEU A 334 10.60 4.65 19.79
CA LEU A 334 10.08 5.79 19.03
C LEU A 334 11.03 6.99 19.06
N LYS A 335 11.58 7.32 20.25
CA LYS A 335 12.58 8.39 20.38
C LYS A 335 13.83 8.09 19.55
N ILE A 336 14.33 6.85 19.60
CA ILE A 336 15.53 6.43 18.85
C ILE A 336 15.28 6.59 17.34
N ASP A 337 14.18 6.07 16.86
CA ASP A 337 13.82 6.09 15.44
C ASP A 337 13.59 7.53 14.96
N PHE A 338 12.89 8.35 15.73
CA PHE A 338 12.67 9.76 15.43
C PHE A 338 14.01 10.53 15.33
N THR A 339 14.90 10.32 16.30
CA THR A 339 16.23 10.98 16.31
C THR A 339 17.07 10.56 15.10
N ALA A 340 17.08 9.26 14.77
CA ALA A 340 17.82 8.75 13.62
C ALA A 340 17.29 9.32 12.29
N ASN A 341 15.97 9.36 12.11
CA ASN A 341 15.33 9.90 10.91
C ASN A 341 15.54 11.41 10.77
N THR A 342 15.45 12.16 11.87
CA THR A 342 15.70 13.61 11.87
C THR A 342 17.17 13.91 11.52
N ALA A 343 18.12 13.17 12.09
CA ALA A 343 19.53 13.32 11.77
C ALA A 343 19.84 12.97 10.31
N ALA A 344 19.19 11.95 9.75
CA ALA A 344 19.33 11.59 8.33
C ALA A 344 18.79 12.71 7.42
N ALA A 345 17.62 13.25 7.72
CA ALA A 345 17.03 14.37 6.97
C ALA A 345 17.91 15.63 7.03
N THR A 346 18.49 15.94 8.19
CA THR A 346 19.42 17.07 8.36
C THR A 346 20.68 16.89 7.52
N ARG A 347 21.31 15.69 7.57
CA ARG A 347 22.51 15.41 6.75
C ARG A 347 22.21 15.49 5.24
N LEU A 348 21.05 15.01 4.82
CA LEU A 348 20.63 15.09 3.42
C LEU A 348 20.47 16.56 3.00
N ARG A 349 19.82 17.38 3.82
CA ARG A 349 19.65 18.81 3.60
C ARG A 349 21.02 19.53 3.51
N GLU A 350 21.93 19.30 4.44
CA GLU A 350 23.27 19.87 4.43
C GLU A 350 24.07 19.47 3.19
N ARG A 351 23.91 18.22 2.71
CA ARG A 351 24.55 17.74 1.48
C ARG A 351 24.03 18.49 0.25
N PHE A 352 22.72 18.76 0.18
CA PHE A 352 22.12 19.54 -0.92
C PHE A 352 22.50 21.02 -0.86
N GLU A 353 22.63 21.60 0.35
CA GLU A 353 23.03 23.00 0.52
C GLU A 353 24.51 23.27 0.11
N ARG A 354 25.36 22.22 0.13
CA ARG A 354 26.78 22.31 -0.29
C ARG A 354 27.00 22.24 -1.81
N VAL A 355 25.96 21.98 -2.62
CA VAL A 355 26.05 21.95 -4.09
C VAL A 355 25.66 23.33 -4.64
N PRO A 356 26.60 24.13 -5.19
CA PRO A 356 26.40 25.56 -5.44
C PRO A 356 25.30 25.95 -6.43
N LEU A 357 24.90 25.07 -7.35
CA LEU A 357 23.83 25.31 -8.33
C LEU A 357 22.47 24.71 -7.96
N VAL A 358 22.46 23.69 -7.12
CA VAL A 358 21.25 22.96 -6.73
C VAL A 358 20.66 23.49 -5.40
N GLY A 359 21.49 24.18 -4.59
CA GLY A 359 21.13 24.63 -3.27
C GLY A 359 19.93 25.56 -3.19
N ARG A 360 19.74 26.45 -4.18
CA ARG A 360 18.61 27.41 -4.19
C ARG A 360 17.30 26.74 -4.64
N ILE A 361 17.37 25.78 -5.56
CA ILE A 361 16.17 25.06 -6.07
C ILE A 361 15.81 23.93 -5.08
N GLY A 362 16.80 23.21 -4.55
CA GLY A 362 16.58 22.13 -3.57
C GLY A 362 16.00 22.60 -2.24
N VAL A 363 16.39 23.79 -1.75
CA VAL A 363 15.80 24.39 -0.53
C VAL A 363 14.35 24.85 -0.75
N ALA A 364 14.02 25.34 -1.96
CA ALA A 364 12.65 25.68 -2.31
C ALA A 364 11.75 24.42 -2.40
N LEU A 365 12.27 23.33 -2.99
CA LEU A 365 11.57 22.04 -3.07
C LEU A 365 11.43 21.37 -1.69
N ALA A 366 12.47 21.38 -0.86
CA ALA A 366 12.39 20.85 0.51
C ALA A 366 11.43 21.66 1.40
N ARG A 367 11.37 23.00 1.22
CA ARG A 367 10.36 23.85 1.88
C ARG A 367 8.95 23.61 1.36
N SER A 368 8.79 23.30 0.08
CA SER A 368 7.50 22.91 -0.51
C SER A 368 7.06 21.54 0.03
N PHE A 369 8.00 20.60 0.17
CA PHE A 369 7.74 19.27 0.73
C PHE A 369 7.37 19.30 2.24
N MET A 370 7.92 20.25 3.00
CA MET A 370 7.60 20.45 4.42
C MET A 370 6.38 21.37 4.66
N ARG A 371 5.93 22.15 3.66
CA ARG A 371 4.74 23.01 3.74
C ARG A 371 3.50 22.38 3.07
N GLY A 372 3.67 21.29 2.35
CA GLY A 372 2.61 20.53 1.68
C GLY A 372 2.16 19.32 2.48
N LYS A 373 2.17 19.45 3.80
CA LYS A 373 1.48 18.54 4.70
C LYS A 373 0.29 19.22 5.32
#